data_b0e306a9fc84990037e1be9d59d9df2c
#
_entry.id   b0e306a9fc84990037e1be9d59d9df2c
#
_cell.length_a   1.000
_cell.length_b   1.000
_cell.length_c   1.000
_cell.angle_alpha   90.00
_cell.angle_beta   90.00
_cell.angle_gamma   90.00
#
_symmetry.space_group_name_H-M   'P 1'
#
loop_
_entity.id
_entity.type
_entity.pdbx_description
1 polymer ?
#
loop_
_entity_poly.entity_id
_entity_poly.type
_entity_poly.pdbx_seq_one_letter_code
_entity_poly.pdbx_strand_id
1 'polypeptide(L)'
;MKYLQGQHILILGLGSSGLAMTRWCAQMGAELTVADTRESPANLQVLKSELPEVQFKSGPFVANLIEGTSVRAVFTSPGLSPIETLPVIEAAKAMGLWVGGELSLFVQALENLKATRDY
;
A
#
# COMPACT_ATOMS: atom_id res chain seq x y z
N MET A 1 5.07 -5.15 18.08
CA MET A 1 5.83 -4.02 17.57
C MET A 1 5.25 -3.52 16.25
N LYS A 2 5.11 -2.22 16.14
CA LYS A 2 4.48 -1.63 14.96
C LYS A 2 5.55 -1.08 14.04
N TYR A 3 6.20 -1.98 13.30
CA TYR A 3 7.31 -1.58 12.43
C TYR A 3 6.90 -0.63 11.29
N LEU A 4 5.61 -0.55 10.96
CA LEU A 4 5.11 0.37 9.95
C LEU A 4 4.67 1.71 10.55
N GLN A 5 4.70 1.87 11.86
CA GLN A 5 4.20 3.07 12.52
C GLN A 5 4.91 4.32 12.03
N GLY A 6 4.14 5.30 11.59
CA GLY A 6 4.68 6.57 11.08
C GLY A 6 5.22 6.50 9.67
N GLN A 7 5.22 5.33 9.03
CA GLN A 7 5.68 5.19 7.65
C GLN A 7 4.53 5.48 6.69
N HIS A 8 4.83 6.21 5.62
CA HIS A 8 3.84 6.48 4.58
C HIS A 8 3.93 5.41 3.51
N ILE A 9 2.83 4.72 3.29
CA ILE A 9 2.76 3.58 2.39
C ILE A 9 1.74 3.85 1.29
N LEU A 10 2.12 3.53 0.06
CA LEU A 10 1.24 3.63 -1.10
C LEU A 10 0.74 2.22 -1.45
N ILE A 11 -0.57 2.07 -1.56
CA ILE A 11 -1.21 0.83 -2.00
C ILE A 11 -1.75 1.06 -3.41
N LEU A 12 -1.34 0.22 -4.35
CA LEU A 12 -1.84 0.29 -5.73
C LEU A 12 -2.96 -0.72 -5.92
N GLY A 13 -4.14 -0.23 -6.25
CA GLY A 13 -5.33 -1.04 -6.48
C GLY A 13 -6.18 -1.20 -5.23
N LEU A 14 -7.48 -0.89 -5.37
CA LEU A 14 -8.43 -0.98 -4.26
C LEU A 14 -9.44 -2.10 -4.51
N GLY A 15 -8.94 -3.28 -4.86
CA GLY A 15 -9.74 -4.50 -4.86
C GLY A 15 -9.73 -5.13 -3.48
N SER A 16 -10.12 -6.39 -3.38
CA SER A 16 -10.15 -7.10 -2.10
C SER A 16 -8.77 -7.16 -1.45
N SER A 17 -7.74 -7.47 -2.22
CA SER A 17 -6.37 -7.52 -1.71
C SER A 17 -5.87 -6.16 -1.27
N GLY A 18 -6.13 -5.13 -2.08
CA GLY A 18 -5.73 -3.77 -1.74
C GLY A 18 -6.38 -3.28 -0.47
N LEU A 19 -7.66 -3.57 -0.30
CA LEU A 19 -8.38 -3.20 0.92
C LEU A 19 -7.83 -3.93 2.13
N ALA A 20 -7.53 -5.23 1.99
CA ALA A 20 -6.97 -6.03 3.08
C ALA A 20 -5.59 -5.49 3.49
N MET A 21 -4.73 -5.18 2.52
CA MET A 21 -3.43 -4.60 2.80
C MET A 21 -3.56 -3.25 3.49
N THR A 22 -4.50 -2.44 3.05
CA THR A 22 -4.74 -1.11 3.64
C THR A 22 -5.17 -1.23 5.09
N ARG A 23 -6.09 -2.15 5.37
CA ARG A 23 -6.54 -2.40 6.75
C ARG A 23 -5.40 -2.85 7.64
N TRP A 24 -4.57 -3.77 7.14
CA TRP A 24 -3.44 -4.27 7.89
C TRP A 24 -2.44 -3.15 8.21
N CYS A 25 -2.05 -2.38 7.20
CA CYS A 25 -1.09 -1.30 7.40
C CYS A 25 -1.64 -0.22 8.32
N ALA A 26 -2.93 0.08 8.24
CA ALA A 26 -3.56 1.04 9.15
C ALA A 26 -3.49 0.57 10.59
N GLN A 27 -3.72 -0.71 10.83
CA GLN A 27 -3.61 -1.28 12.17
C GLN A 27 -2.19 -1.18 12.72
N MET A 28 -1.20 -1.20 11.84
CA MET A 28 0.20 -1.07 12.24
C MET A 28 0.64 0.38 12.39
N GLY A 29 -0.29 1.33 12.26
CA GLY A 29 0.01 2.73 12.49
C GLY A 29 0.60 3.46 11.29
N ALA A 30 0.52 2.91 10.09
CA ALA A 30 1.03 3.54 8.90
C ALA A 30 0.14 4.68 8.42
N GLU A 31 0.76 5.67 7.78
CA GLU A 31 0.05 6.67 7.00
C GLU A 31 -0.15 6.08 5.60
N LEU A 32 -1.35 6.21 5.04
CA LEU A 32 -1.69 5.49 3.82
C LEU A 32 -2.25 6.37 2.73
N THR A 33 -1.82 6.07 1.50
CA THR A 33 -2.43 6.56 0.28
C THR A 33 -2.79 5.35 -0.56
N VAL A 34 -4.00 5.29 -1.06
CA VAL A 34 -4.45 4.24 -1.96
C VAL A 34 -4.70 4.84 -3.33
N ALA A 35 -4.18 4.22 -4.37
CA ALA A 35 -4.37 4.67 -5.74
C ALA A 35 -5.05 3.58 -6.56
N ASP A 36 -5.97 3.98 -7.44
CA ASP A 36 -6.66 3.05 -8.33
C ASP A 36 -6.92 3.78 -9.65
N THR A 37 -6.84 3.05 -10.75
CA THR A 37 -7.11 3.64 -12.06
C THR A 37 -8.59 3.95 -12.24
N ARG A 38 -9.46 3.32 -11.48
CA ARG A 38 -10.90 3.57 -11.52
C ARG A 38 -11.23 4.78 -10.66
N GLU A 39 -12.20 5.58 -11.14
CA GLU A 39 -12.60 6.77 -10.41
C GLU A 39 -13.33 6.42 -9.12
N SER A 40 -14.15 5.38 -9.17
CA SER A 40 -15.01 5.01 -8.05
C SER A 40 -15.06 3.48 -7.90
N PRO A 41 -13.95 2.85 -7.48
CA PRO A 41 -13.98 1.40 -7.29
C PRO A 41 -14.97 1.01 -6.19
N ALA A 42 -15.47 -0.22 -6.28
CA ALA A 42 -16.53 -0.69 -5.37
C ALA A 42 -16.12 -0.56 -3.89
N ASN A 43 -14.86 -0.78 -3.58
CA ASN A 43 -14.39 -0.73 -2.20
C ASN A 43 -14.08 0.67 -1.68
N LEU A 44 -14.24 1.70 -2.51
CA LEU A 44 -13.96 3.07 -2.09
C LEU A 44 -14.86 3.51 -0.95
N GLN A 45 -16.14 3.17 -1.00
CA GLN A 45 -17.09 3.50 0.05
C GLN A 45 -16.70 2.86 1.38
N VAL A 46 -16.30 1.59 1.30
CA VAL A 46 -15.84 0.86 2.49
C VAL A 46 -14.61 1.54 3.07
N LEU A 47 -13.67 1.89 2.21
CA LEU A 47 -12.45 2.56 2.63
C LEU A 47 -12.75 3.87 3.36
N LYS A 48 -13.59 4.71 2.75
CA LYS A 48 -13.94 6.00 3.33
C LYS A 48 -14.68 5.87 4.66
N SER A 49 -15.51 4.82 4.77
CA SER A 49 -16.26 4.59 5.99
C SER A 49 -15.38 4.06 7.13
N GLU A 50 -14.50 3.11 6.83
CA GLU A 50 -13.68 2.46 7.85
C GLU A 50 -12.39 3.24 8.17
N LEU A 51 -11.80 3.84 7.15
CA LEU A 51 -10.48 4.47 7.27
C LEU A 51 -10.52 5.87 6.64
N PRO A 52 -11.27 6.81 7.23
CA PRO A 52 -11.46 8.13 6.62
C PRO A 52 -10.17 8.94 6.49
N GLU A 53 -9.12 8.57 7.21
CA GLU A 53 -7.84 9.28 7.15
C GLU A 53 -6.99 8.87 5.96
N VAL A 54 -7.30 7.74 5.30
CA VAL A 54 -6.55 7.27 4.16
C VAL A 54 -6.86 8.14 2.95
N GLN A 55 -5.84 8.59 2.26
CA GLN A 55 -6.02 9.36 1.03
C GLN A 55 -6.28 8.42 -0.14
N PHE A 56 -7.22 8.78 -0.99
CA PHE A 56 -7.49 8.03 -2.21
C PHE A 56 -7.20 8.89 -3.42
N LYS A 57 -6.46 8.33 -4.38
CA LYS A 57 -6.15 9.01 -5.64
C LYS A 57 -6.58 8.13 -6.80
N SER A 58 -7.40 8.67 -7.70
CA SER A 58 -7.80 7.97 -8.90
C SER A 58 -7.01 8.45 -10.11
N GLY A 59 -6.89 7.60 -11.10
CA GLY A 59 -6.21 7.92 -12.34
C GLY A 59 -5.07 6.96 -12.66
N PRO A 60 -4.34 7.21 -13.75
CA PRO A 60 -3.25 6.32 -14.13
C PRO A 60 -2.16 6.30 -13.07
N PHE A 61 -1.48 5.16 -12.99
CA PHE A 61 -0.36 5.02 -12.07
C PHE A 61 0.86 5.71 -12.68
N VAL A 62 1.28 6.78 -12.04
CA VAL A 62 2.40 7.61 -12.53
C VAL A 62 3.41 7.81 -11.42
N ALA A 63 4.64 8.15 -11.82
CA ALA A 63 5.75 8.28 -10.88
C ALA A 63 5.49 9.34 -9.79
N ASN A 64 4.70 10.36 -10.07
CA ASN A 64 4.45 11.40 -9.09
C ASN A 64 3.57 10.96 -7.92
N LEU A 65 3.06 9.73 -7.96
CA LEU A 65 2.41 9.16 -6.78
C LEU A 65 3.40 8.98 -5.62
N ILE A 66 4.68 8.89 -5.92
CA ILE A 66 5.73 8.77 -4.90
C ILE A 66 6.77 9.89 -4.97
N GLU A 67 7.09 10.39 -6.15
CA GLU A 67 8.05 11.48 -6.28
C GLU A 67 7.51 12.74 -5.63
N GLY A 68 8.33 13.34 -4.79
CA GLY A 68 7.92 14.53 -4.05
C GLY A 68 6.99 14.26 -2.88
N THR A 69 6.82 13.00 -2.51
CA THR A 69 5.97 12.60 -1.38
C THR A 69 6.81 11.98 -0.28
N SER A 70 6.16 11.70 0.85
CA SER A 70 6.81 11.01 1.97
C SER A 70 6.70 9.49 1.89
N VAL A 71 6.22 8.94 0.77
CA VAL A 71 6.04 7.50 0.61
C VAL A 71 7.37 6.76 0.77
N ARG A 72 7.36 5.70 1.58
CA ARG A 72 8.53 4.88 1.86
C ARG A 72 8.42 3.44 1.35
N ALA A 73 7.21 3.00 1.06
CA ALA A 73 6.98 1.65 0.56
C ALA A 73 5.78 1.64 -0.37
N VAL A 74 5.80 0.71 -1.32
CA VAL A 74 4.72 0.54 -2.29
C VAL A 74 4.30 -0.91 -2.28
N PHE A 75 3.01 -1.16 -2.11
CA PHE A 75 2.44 -2.50 -2.24
C PHE A 75 1.45 -2.53 -3.39
N THR A 76 1.54 -3.58 -4.21
CA THR A 76 0.66 -3.74 -5.36
C THR A 76 -0.29 -4.89 -5.15
N SER A 77 -1.53 -4.74 -5.62
CA SER A 77 -2.50 -5.82 -5.64
C SER A 77 -2.16 -6.82 -6.74
N PRO A 78 -2.34 -8.12 -6.49
CA PRO A 78 -1.93 -9.15 -7.47
C PRO A 78 -2.69 -9.10 -8.79
N GLY A 79 -3.86 -8.47 -8.83
CA GLY A 79 -4.65 -8.38 -10.06
C GLY A 79 -4.21 -7.28 -11.02
N LEU A 80 -3.23 -6.46 -10.65
CA LEU A 80 -2.78 -5.37 -11.51
C LEU A 80 -1.76 -5.83 -12.53
N SER A 81 -1.86 -5.27 -13.74
CA SER A 81 -0.88 -5.56 -14.79
C SER A 81 0.48 -4.97 -14.43
N PRO A 82 1.58 -5.73 -14.64
CA PRO A 82 2.92 -5.17 -14.43
C PRO A 82 3.21 -3.93 -15.26
N ILE A 83 2.69 -3.87 -16.48
CA ILE A 83 2.88 -2.72 -17.36
C ILE A 83 2.21 -1.48 -16.77
N GLU A 84 1.03 -1.66 -16.20
CA GLU A 84 0.24 -0.58 -15.62
C GLU A 84 0.95 0.05 -14.41
N THR A 85 1.58 -0.78 -13.59
CA THR A 85 2.25 -0.32 -12.38
C THR A 85 3.71 0.10 -12.61
N LEU A 86 4.26 -0.18 -13.79
CA LEU A 86 5.68 0.02 -14.06
C LEU A 86 6.22 1.41 -13.74
N PRO A 87 5.55 2.52 -14.09
CA PRO A 87 6.09 3.84 -13.79
C PRO A 87 6.30 4.07 -12.29
N VAL A 88 5.38 3.58 -11.46
CA VAL A 88 5.51 3.71 -10.01
C VAL A 88 6.58 2.79 -9.48
N ILE A 89 6.62 1.55 -9.95
CA ILE A 89 7.59 0.57 -9.48
C ILE A 89 9.02 0.99 -9.82
N GLU A 90 9.24 1.48 -11.03
CA GLU A 90 10.57 1.95 -11.43
C GLU A 90 11.01 3.15 -10.62
N ALA A 91 10.11 4.10 -10.39
CA ALA A 91 10.43 5.27 -9.56
C ALA A 91 10.74 4.84 -8.13
N ALA A 92 9.97 3.90 -7.58
CA ALA A 92 10.21 3.40 -6.23
C ALA A 92 11.58 2.75 -6.11
N LYS A 93 11.93 1.91 -7.08
CA LYS A 93 13.25 1.24 -7.07
C LYS A 93 14.38 2.24 -7.21
N ALA A 94 14.22 3.26 -8.05
CA ALA A 94 15.23 4.30 -8.23
C ALA A 94 15.45 5.09 -6.94
N MET A 95 14.42 5.23 -6.11
CA MET A 95 14.50 5.93 -4.84
C MET A 95 14.91 5.02 -3.68
N GLY A 96 15.12 3.73 -3.95
CA GLY A 96 15.47 2.78 -2.89
C GLY A 96 14.33 2.42 -1.97
N LEU A 97 13.10 2.59 -2.42
CA LEU A 97 11.92 2.25 -1.61
C LEU A 97 11.63 0.76 -1.68
N TRP A 98 10.99 0.26 -0.64
CA TRP A 98 10.56 -1.13 -0.62
C TRP A 98 9.32 -1.30 -1.50
N VAL A 99 9.33 -2.35 -2.32
CA VAL A 99 8.23 -2.69 -3.20
C VAL A 99 7.83 -4.13 -2.92
N GLY A 100 6.55 -4.36 -2.73
CA GLY A 100 6.07 -5.71 -2.47
C GLY A 100 4.60 -5.85 -2.84
N GLY A 101 4.02 -6.95 -2.43
CA GLY A 101 2.61 -7.24 -2.64
C GLY A 101 2.00 -7.88 -1.40
N GLU A 102 0.81 -8.44 -1.55
CA GLU A 102 0.09 -9.02 -0.43
C GLU A 102 0.90 -10.14 0.24
N LEU A 103 1.54 -10.99 -0.55
CA LEU A 103 2.33 -12.09 0.02
C LEU A 103 3.52 -11.57 0.83
N SER A 104 4.20 -10.56 0.31
CA SER A 104 5.32 -9.94 1.03
C SER A 104 4.88 -9.42 2.39
N LEU A 105 3.73 -8.76 2.41
CA LEU A 105 3.18 -8.20 3.64
C LEU A 105 2.81 -9.29 4.62
N PHE A 106 2.23 -10.38 4.13
CA PHE A 106 1.87 -11.52 4.96
C PHE A 106 3.10 -12.16 5.60
N VAL A 107 4.16 -12.35 4.82
CA VAL A 107 5.42 -12.90 5.34
C VAL A 107 5.99 -12.01 6.44
N GLN A 108 5.97 -10.71 6.23
CA GLN A 108 6.44 -9.77 7.25
C GLN A 108 5.60 -9.82 8.51
N ALA A 109 4.30 -9.97 8.35
CA ALA A 109 3.41 -10.09 9.50
C ALA A 109 3.76 -11.32 10.34
N LEU A 110 4.05 -12.45 9.69
CA LEU A 110 4.46 -13.67 10.40
C LEU A 110 5.78 -13.49 11.13
N GLU A 111 6.75 -12.85 10.49
CA GLU A 111 8.04 -12.60 11.11
C GLU A 111 7.90 -11.67 12.30
N ASN A 112 7.07 -10.65 12.19
CA ASN A 112 6.82 -9.72 13.28
C ASN A 112 6.18 -10.43 14.46
N LEU A 113 5.26 -11.34 14.21
CA LEU A 113 4.65 -12.14 15.29
C LEU A 113 5.67 -13.01 16.00
N LYS A 114 6.59 -13.63 15.25
CA LYS A 114 7.66 -14.42 15.85
C LYS A 114 8.54 -13.58 16.75
N ALA A 115 8.95 -12.41 16.26
CA ALA A 115 9.80 -11.50 17.03
C ALA A 115 9.10 -11.01 18.29
N THR A 116 7.79 -10.76 18.21
CA THR A 116 7.03 -10.27 19.35
C THR A 116 6.81 -11.35 20.41
N ARG A 117 6.63 -12.58 19.97
CA ARG A 117 6.38 -13.68 20.90
C ARG A 117 7.64 -14.12 21.64
N ASP A 118 8.75 -14.10 20.96
CA ASP A 118 10.04 -14.40 21.54
C ASP A 118 10.07 -15.74 22.29
N TYR A 119 9.76 -16.78 21.60
CA TYR A 119 9.81 -18.13 22.17
C TYR A 119 11.17 -18.75 22.07
#